data_fa1aecfe7471cff7fe9980222c961200
#
_entry.id   fa1aecfe7471cff7fe9980222c961200
#
_cell.length_a   1.000
_cell.length_b   1.000
_cell.length_c   1.000
_cell.angle_alpha   90.00
_cell.angle_beta   90.00
_cell.angle_gamma   90.00
#
_symmetry.space_group_name_H-M   'P 1'
#
loop_
_entity.id
_entity.type
_entity.pdbx_description
1 polymer ?
#
loop_
_entity_poly.entity_id
_entity_poly.type
_entity_poly.pdbx_seq_one_letter_code
_entity_poly.pdbx_strand_id
1 'polypeptide(L)'
;MDGIRFRSVLSFNEAIKEEFVTIIWNDVTDRWGADFTPDIEARIQMELDTFEQVEGYMAYLYFVWRVVIENNFFVMPYRTLAHASAVCYALGITEVDPIRLGLDFNRFMQTDKPRFAAIGLATNATKLQIQNEIMNLDFDEDRERLGEREFDEKAPALTIYPSHRTAQLLGYLNEVVDFLYIPMDDPATFRTLLRSDDLTGVYGYHPENNLQEYLQQAKPYFEDLIPLCTESFIELPTHYVFSSRRYNITCKTKFAPEIEAILSETCGEILYNEQVCAIATLVGYSPSESVEFCKVLTNRKKQEYNNHRRRFSRHKGLFKKLINEGGWSFPKAVTAEFARLVYLTAYLKTHFPEEFTRAALCVAVSDDF
;
A
#
# COMPACT_ATOMS: atom_id res chain seq x y z
N MET A 1 -2.56 -18.68 2.09
CA MET A 1 -2.03 -18.97 0.73
C MET A 1 -0.57 -18.61 0.72
N ASP A 2 0.28 -19.52 0.27
CA ASP A 2 1.70 -19.24 0.12
C ASP A 2 1.94 -18.60 -1.24
N GLY A 3 2.61 -17.43 -1.23
CA GLY A 3 2.97 -16.72 -2.46
C GLY A 3 4.07 -17.46 -3.23
N ILE A 4 4.04 -17.36 -4.56
CA ILE A 4 5.08 -17.88 -5.43
C ILE A 4 6.13 -16.79 -5.60
N ARG A 5 7.40 -17.15 -5.50
CA ARG A 5 8.50 -16.22 -5.67
C ARG A 5 9.12 -16.38 -7.05
N PHE A 6 9.21 -15.29 -7.78
CA PHE A 6 9.85 -15.20 -9.08
C PHE A 6 11.07 -14.27 -8.99
N ARG A 7 12.14 -14.67 -9.63
CA ARG A 7 13.35 -13.86 -9.76
C ARG A 7 13.44 -13.41 -11.21
N SER A 8 13.81 -12.14 -11.41
CA SER A 8 14.04 -11.63 -12.76
C SER A 8 15.26 -12.32 -13.38
N VAL A 9 15.10 -12.81 -14.59
CA VAL A 9 16.16 -13.24 -15.49
C VAL A 9 16.22 -12.35 -16.73
N LEU A 10 15.42 -11.25 -16.76
CA LEU A 10 15.44 -10.31 -17.86
C LEU A 10 16.83 -9.69 -18.03
N SER A 11 17.27 -9.62 -19.25
CA SER A 11 18.44 -8.82 -19.61
C SER A 11 18.09 -7.34 -19.38
N PHE A 12 18.87 -6.67 -18.55
CA PHE A 12 18.69 -5.26 -18.25
C PHE A 12 20.04 -4.56 -18.43
N ASN A 13 20.21 -3.94 -19.61
CA ASN A 13 21.39 -3.18 -19.98
C ASN A 13 21.11 -1.67 -19.87
N GLU A 14 22.13 -0.84 -20.12
CA GLU A 14 21.98 0.61 -19.99
C GLU A 14 20.95 1.21 -20.97
N ALA A 15 20.84 0.67 -22.19
CA ALA A 15 19.85 1.15 -23.16
C ALA A 15 18.41 0.88 -22.70
N ILE A 16 18.15 -0.31 -22.15
CA ILE A 16 16.83 -0.67 -21.57
C ILE A 16 16.55 0.20 -20.35
N LYS A 17 17.55 0.49 -19.53
CA LYS A 17 17.42 1.38 -18.38
C LYS A 17 17.00 2.79 -18.80
N GLU A 18 17.67 3.38 -19.80
CA GLU A 18 17.34 4.70 -20.34
C GLU A 18 15.90 4.76 -20.89
N GLU A 19 15.51 3.72 -21.64
CA GLU A 19 14.14 3.57 -22.14
C GLU A 19 13.14 3.46 -20.99
N PHE A 20 13.42 2.64 -20.00
CA PHE A 20 12.52 2.48 -18.85
C PHE A 20 12.38 3.75 -18.01
N VAL A 21 13.44 4.52 -17.80
CA VAL A 21 13.37 5.83 -17.15
C VAL A 21 12.50 6.79 -17.98
N THR A 22 12.60 6.74 -19.31
CA THR A 22 11.72 7.52 -20.19
C THR A 22 10.25 7.14 -20.04
N ILE A 23 9.96 5.85 -19.96
CA ILE A 23 8.60 5.33 -19.68
C ILE A 23 8.09 5.86 -18.35
N ILE A 24 8.89 5.77 -17.28
CA ILE A 24 8.51 6.28 -15.96
C ILE A 24 8.10 7.75 -16.04
N TRP A 25 8.87 8.61 -16.70
CA TRP A 25 8.55 10.04 -16.80
C TRP A 25 7.31 10.33 -17.66
N ASN A 26 7.06 9.52 -18.69
CA ASN A 26 5.83 9.62 -19.48
C ASN A 26 4.62 9.24 -18.63
N ASP A 27 4.69 8.11 -17.92
CA ASP A 27 3.62 7.62 -17.02
C ASP A 27 3.36 8.61 -15.87
N VAL A 28 4.42 9.25 -15.33
CA VAL A 28 4.29 10.34 -14.34
C VAL A 28 3.47 11.50 -14.91
N THR A 29 3.78 11.92 -16.14
CA THR A 29 3.06 13.01 -16.79
C THR A 29 1.59 12.65 -17.04
N ASP A 30 1.32 11.42 -17.44
CA ASP A 30 -0.03 10.94 -17.72
C ASP A 30 -0.85 10.79 -16.42
N ARG A 31 -0.23 10.28 -15.33
CA ARG A 31 -0.91 10.04 -14.04
C ARG A 31 -1.34 11.32 -13.34
N TRP A 32 -0.49 12.34 -13.32
CA TRP A 32 -0.79 13.61 -12.65
C TRP A 32 -1.32 14.68 -13.61
N GLY A 33 -1.01 14.61 -14.91
CA GLY A 33 -1.54 15.54 -15.91
C GLY A 33 -1.40 17.00 -15.49
N ALA A 34 -2.53 17.68 -15.34
CA ALA A 34 -2.56 19.10 -14.93
C ALA A 34 -2.15 19.32 -13.45
N ASP A 35 -2.18 18.28 -12.62
CA ASP A 35 -1.79 18.34 -11.20
C ASP A 35 -0.28 18.12 -11.00
N PHE A 36 0.49 17.90 -12.07
CA PHE A 36 1.93 17.76 -12.01
C PHE A 36 2.61 19.04 -11.50
N THR A 37 3.43 18.91 -10.45
CA THR A 37 4.09 20.02 -9.77
C THR A 37 5.58 19.76 -9.60
N PRO A 38 6.42 20.81 -9.35
CA PRO A 38 7.83 20.63 -9.01
C PRO A 38 8.07 19.73 -7.79
N ASP A 39 7.14 19.68 -6.84
CA ASP A 39 7.25 18.79 -5.67
C ASP A 39 7.07 17.33 -6.07
N ILE A 40 6.19 17.03 -7.03
CA ILE A 40 6.03 15.69 -7.60
C ILE A 40 7.30 15.31 -8.36
N GLU A 41 7.82 16.18 -9.20
CA GLU A 41 9.08 15.97 -9.93
C GLU A 41 10.23 15.65 -8.97
N ALA A 42 10.42 16.46 -7.94
CA ALA A 42 11.45 16.26 -6.93
C ALA A 42 11.27 14.92 -6.18
N ARG A 43 10.03 14.52 -5.91
CA ARG A 43 9.72 13.23 -5.26
C ARG A 43 10.08 12.05 -6.18
N ILE A 44 9.72 12.09 -7.46
CA ILE A 44 10.06 11.05 -8.43
C ILE A 44 11.57 10.93 -8.58
N GLN A 45 12.27 12.06 -8.76
CA GLN A 45 13.73 12.06 -8.89
C GLN A 45 14.41 11.47 -7.65
N MET A 46 13.98 11.85 -6.45
CA MET A 46 14.50 11.31 -5.19
C MET A 46 14.29 9.78 -5.09
N GLU A 47 13.15 9.27 -5.54
CA GLU A 47 12.88 7.83 -5.55
C GLU A 47 13.77 7.09 -6.54
N LEU A 48 13.95 7.63 -7.78
CA LEU A 48 14.84 7.07 -8.79
C LEU A 48 16.29 7.03 -8.30
N ASP A 49 16.78 8.14 -7.74
CA ASP A 49 18.13 8.22 -7.16
C ASP A 49 18.33 7.21 -6.03
N THR A 50 17.28 6.93 -5.27
CA THR A 50 17.32 5.93 -4.19
C THR A 50 17.32 4.50 -4.74
N PHE A 51 16.54 4.23 -5.78
CA PHE A 51 16.51 2.92 -6.44
C PHE A 51 17.85 2.57 -7.09
N GLU A 52 18.52 3.54 -7.70
CA GLU A 52 19.83 3.33 -8.32
C GLU A 52 20.92 2.98 -7.33
N GLN A 53 20.81 3.39 -6.06
CA GLN A 53 21.75 3.01 -5.01
C GLN A 53 21.65 1.54 -4.59
N VAL A 54 20.59 0.83 -4.99
CA VAL A 54 20.40 -0.58 -4.66
C VAL A 54 20.68 -1.41 -5.91
N GLU A 55 21.75 -2.19 -5.86
CA GLU A 55 22.18 -3.02 -6.98
C GLU A 55 21.04 -3.90 -7.50
N GLY A 56 20.79 -3.85 -8.82
CA GLY A 56 19.76 -4.62 -9.51
C GLY A 56 18.31 -4.18 -9.24
N TYR A 57 18.07 -3.10 -8.48
CA TYR A 57 16.69 -2.70 -8.16
C TYR A 57 15.91 -2.17 -9.36
N MET A 58 16.56 -1.40 -10.24
CA MET A 58 15.93 -0.91 -11.49
C MET A 58 15.53 -2.07 -12.41
N ALA A 59 16.37 -3.10 -12.54
CA ALA A 59 16.04 -4.31 -13.27
C ALA A 59 14.85 -5.06 -12.64
N TYR A 60 14.82 -5.15 -11.31
CA TYR A 60 13.71 -5.75 -10.60
C TYR A 60 12.41 -4.96 -10.80
N LEU A 61 12.45 -3.64 -10.72
CA LEU A 61 11.28 -2.78 -10.92
C LEU A 61 10.75 -2.89 -12.36
N TYR A 62 11.64 -2.93 -13.35
CA TYR A 62 11.30 -3.19 -14.74
C TYR A 62 10.60 -4.54 -14.92
N PHE A 63 11.12 -5.60 -14.30
CA PHE A 63 10.49 -6.92 -14.32
C PHE A 63 9.08 -6.89 -13.70
N VAL A 64 8.92 -6.24 -12.53
CA VAL A 64 7.59 -6.11 -11.88
C VAL A 64 6.62 -5.37 -12.79
N TRP A 65 7.05 -4.26 -13.38
CA TRP A 65 6.26 -3.48 -14.33
C TRP A 65 5.83 -4.32 -15.54
N ARG A 66 6.77 -5.05 -16.16
CA ARG A 66 6.45 -5.98 -17.26
C ARG A 66 5.39 -7.02 -16.85
N VAL A 67 5.54 -7.61 -15.66
CA VAL A 67 4.53 -8.54 -15.14
C VAL A 67 3.16 -7.88 -14.96
N VAL A 68 3.09 -6.60 -14.56
CA VAL A 68 1.83 -5.89 -14.38
C VAL A 68 1.18 -5.52 -15.72
N ILE A 69 1.96 -5.07 -16.72
CA ILE A 69 1.45 -4.51 -17.97
C ILE A 69 1.23 -5.59 -19.06
N GLU A 70 2.12 -6.60 -19.15
CA GLU A 70 2.13 -7.53 -20.27
C GLU A 70 1.46 -8.89 -19.99
N ASN A 71 0.93 -9.08 -18.78
CA ASN A 71 0.24 -10.32 -18.45
C ASN A 71 -1.21 -10.37 -19.00
N ASN A 72 -1.75 -11.58 -19.15
CA ASN A 72 -3.13 -11.83 -19.60
C ASN A 72 -4.10 -12.11 -18.45
N PHE A 73 -3.76 -11.71 -17.21
CA PHE A 73 -4.58 -11.91 -16.03
C PHE A 73 -4.64 -10.65 -15.18
N PHE A 74 -5.68 -10.52 -14.37
CA PHE A 74 -5.81 -9.38 -13.47
C PHE A 74 -4.80 -9.45 -12.34
N VAL A 75 -4.09 -8.35 -12.11
CA VAL A 75 -3.07 -8.19 -11.05
C VAL A 75 -3.44 -7.00 -10.18
N MET A 76 -3.22 -7.13 -8.88
CA MET A 76 -3.36 -6.05 -7.93
C MET A 76 -2.20 -6.06 -6.92
N PRO A 77 -1.79 -4.91 -6.36
CA PRO A 77 -0.80 -4.86 -5.29
C PRO A 77 -1.33 -5.57 -4.04
N TYR A 78 -0.46 -6.36 -3.38
CA TYR A 78 -0.86 -7.13 -2.20
C TYR A 78 0.29 -7.32 -1.23
N ARG A 79 0.05 -7.05 0.06
CA ARG A 79 1.04 -7.17 1.13
C ARG A 79 2.35 -6.42 0.84
N THR A 80 2.25 -5.23 0.29
CA THR A 80 3.39 -4.42 -0.11
C THR A 80 3.35 -3.03 0.52
N LEU A 81 4.52 -2.44 0.74
CA LEU A 81 4.67 -1.03 1.10
C LEU A 81 4.93 -0.15 -0.13
N ALA A 82 4.95 -0.74 -1.34
CA ALA A 82 5.15 -0.01 -2.60
C ALA A 82 4.07 1.06 -2.84
N HIS A 83 2.93 0.98 -2.17
CA HIS A 83 1.93 2.06 -2.15
C HIS A 83 2.47 3.42 -1.68
N ALA A 84 3.62 3.44 -1.00
CA ALA A 84 4.30 4.68 -0.61
C ALA A 84 5.25 5.22 -1.69
N SER A 85 5.40 4.54 -2.83
CA SER A 85 6.25 4.97 -3.94
C SER A 85 5.43 5.66 -5.04
N ALA A 86 5.84 6.88 -5.38
CA ALA A 86 5.26 7.64 -6.47
C ALA A 86 5.64 7.05 -7.85
N VAL A 87 6.83 6.48 -7.98
CA VAL A 87 7.24 5.74 -9.18
C VAL A 87 6.38 4.49 -9.37
N CYS A 88 6.12 3.71 -8.31
CA CYS A 88 5.24 2.54 -8.42
C CYS A 88 3.79 2.92 -8.77
N TYR A 89 3.32 4.06 -8.29
CA TYR A 89 2.00 4.60 -8.66
C TYR A 89 1.96 5.06 -10.13
N ALA A 90 2.97 5.79 -10.60
CA ALA A 90 3.06 6.19 -12.00
C ALA A 90 3.00 4.99 -12.93
N LEU A 91 3.82 3.96 -12.65
CA LEU A 91 3.90 2.71 -13.42
C LEU A 91 2.65 1.81 -13.32
N GLY A 92 1.60 2.19 -12.59
CA GLY A 92 0.42 1.34 -12.39
C GLY A 92 0.67 0.07 -11.57
N ILE A 93 1.82 -0.04 -10.89
CA ILE A 93 2.11 -1.14 -9.95
C ILE A 93 1.26 -1.00 -8.69
N THR A 94 0.95 0.25 -8.30
CA THR A 94 0.05 0.58 -7.18
C THR A 94 -0.99 1.60 -7.62
N GLU A 95 -2.13 1.67 -6.90
CA GLU A 95 -3.31 2.40 -7.33
C GLU A 95 -3.69 3.58 -6.43
N VAL A 96 -2.97 3.81 -5.34
CA VAL A 96 -3.20 4.96 -4.47
C VAL A 96 -2.13 6.02 -4.69
N ASP A 97 -2.54 7.28 -4.85
CA ASP A 97 -1.60 8.40 -5.00
C ASP A 97 -0.88 8.67 -3.66
N PRO A 98 0.42 8.36 -3.56
CA PRO A 98 1.16 8.51 -2.32
C PRO A 98 1.41 9.97 -1.94
N ILE A 99 1.42 10.88 -2.91
CA ILE A 99 1.67 12.31 -2.68
C ILE A 99 0.41 12.95 -2.12
N ARG A 100 -0.73 12.75 -2.77
CA ARG A 100 -2.03 13.21 -2.29
C ARG A 100 -2.34 12.72 -0.87
N LEU A 101 -2.01 11.45 -0.57
CA LEU A 101 -2.28 10.85 0.73
C LEU A 101 -1.17 11.06 1.78
N GLY A 102 -0.08 11.76 1.42
CA GLY A 102 1.04 12.01 2.32
C GLY A 102 1.74 10.74 2.79
N LEU A 103 1.90 9.73 1.90
CA LEU A 103 2.57 8.48 2.24
C LEU A 103 4.09 8.65 2.21
N ASP A 104 4.75 8.22 3.29
CA ASP A 104 6.19 8.36 3.44
C ASP A 104 6.96 7.25 2.71
N PHE A 105 7.71 7.62 1.67
CA PHE A 105 8.56 6.71 0.90
C PHE A 105 9.56 5.93 1.76
N ASN A 106 10.06 6.54 2.85
CA ASN A 106 10.99 5.87 3.76
C ASN A 106 10.38 4.62 4.43
N ARG A 107 9.05 4.46 4.41
CA ARG A 107 8.39 3.23 4.84
C ARG A 107 8.61 2.09 3.84
N PHE A 108 8.73 2.41 2.56
CA PHE A 108 9.04 1.45 1.50
C PHE A 108 10.56 1.26 1.38
N MET A 109 11.31 2.34 1.14
CA MET A 109 12.77 2.31 1.04
C MET A 109 13.39 3.55 1.73
N GLN A 110 14.34 3.34 2.63
CA GLN A 110 14.97 4.42 3.39
C GLN A 110 16.01 5.13 2.52
N THR A 111 15.86 6.45 2.35
CA THR A 111 16.72 7.28 1.49
C THR A 111 18.16 7.43 1.99
N ASP A 112 18.38 7.34 3.30
CA ASP A 112 19.73 7.43 3.92
C ASP A 112 20.49 6.10 3.98
N LYS A 113 19.77 4.98 3.84
CA LYS A 113 20.33 3.63 3.85
C LYS A 113 19.46 2.69 3.06
N PRO A 114 19.37 2.87 1.72
CA PRO A 114 18.46 2.11 0.91
C PRO A 114 18.81 0.61 0.93
N ARG A 115 17.77 -0.19 1.04
CA ARG A 115 17.85 -1.64 1.00
C ARG A 115 16.75 -2.16 0.11
N PHE A 116 16.98 -3.34 -0.45
CA PHE A 116 16.01 -3.98 -1.30
C PHE A 116 14.64 -4.07 -0.63
N ALA A 117 13.62 -3.50 -1.29
CA ALA A 117 12.23 -3.51 -0.87
C ALA A 117 11.40 -4.36 -1.85
N ALA A 118 10.90 -5.51 -1.39
CA ALA A 118 10.13 -6.42 -2.22
C ALA A 118 8.71 -5.88 -2.47
N ILE A 119 8.19 -6.15 -3.67
CA ILE A 119 6.81 -5.87 -4.08
C ILE A 119 6.04 -7.19 -4.08
N GLY A 120 4.82 -7.17 -3.54
CA GLY A 120 3.91 -8.29 -3.55
C GLY A 120 2.70 -7.98 -4.43
N LEU A 121 2.27 -8.97 -5.22
CA LEU A 121 1.11 -8.90 -6.10
C LEU A 121 0.15 -10.05 -5.80
N ALA A 122 -1.15 -9.83 -5.98
CA ALA A 122 -2.16 -10.88 -6.01
C ALA A 122 -2.82 -10.93 -7.39
N THR A 123 -3.28 -12.11 -7.80
CA THR A 123 -3.88 -12.31 -9.12
C THR A 123 -5.03 -13.30 -9.08
N ASN A 124 -5.94 -13.19 -10.07
CA ASN A 124 -6.98 -14.17 -10.35
C ASN A 124 -6.43 -15.46 -11.01
N ALA A 125 -5.22 -15.42 -11.57
CA ALA A 125 -4.61 -16.55 -12.26
C ALA A 125 -4.17 -17.66 -11.30
N THR A 126 -4.19 -18.89 -11.79
CA THR A 126 -3.64 -20.07 -11.10
C THR A 126 -2.11 -20.06 -11.13
N LYS A 127 -1.51 -20.86 -10.26
CA LYS A 127 -0.06 -21.02 -10.22
C LYS A 127 0.55 -21.38 -11.58
N LEU A 128 -0.10 -22.29 -12.32
CA LEU A 128 0.39 -22.76 -13.62
C LEU A 128 0.32 -21.65 -14.68
N GLN A 129 -0.78 -20.89 -14.71
CA GLN A 129 -0.91 -19.74 -15.62
C GLN A 129 0.18 -18.70 -15.36
N ILE A 130 0.39 -18.33 -14.10
CA ILE A 130 1.45 -17.38 -13.73
C ILE A 130 2.82 -17.88 -14.17
N GLN A 131 3.15 -19.15 -13.93
CA GLN A 131 4.43 -19.72 -14.32
C GLN A 131 4.63 -19.67 -15.84
N ASN A 132 3.61 -20.01 -16.62
CA ASN A 132 3.65 -19.99 -18.07
C ASN A 132 3.85 -18.56 -18.61
N GLU A 133 3.08 -17.57 -18.10
CA GLU A 133 3.19 -16.18 -18.54
C GLU A 133 4.55 -15.57 -18.18
N ILE A 134 5.04 -15.78 -16.96
CA ILE A 134 6.36 -15.27 -16.58
C ILE A 134 7.48 -15.93 -17.39
N MET A 135 7.36 -17.21 -17.69
CA MET A 135 8.31 -17.87 -18.60
C MET A 135 8.29 -17.25 -20.01
N ASN A 136 7.11 -16.85 -20.49
CA ASN A 136 6.98 -16.20 -21.80
C ASN A 136 7.59 -14.78 -21.81
N LEU A 137 7.52 -14.03 -20.70
CA LEU A 137 8.17 -12.72 -20.57
C LEU A 137 9.71 -12.81 -20.64
N ASP A 138 10.28 -13.95 -20.27
CA ASP A 138 11.72 -14.20 -20.29
C ASP A 138 12.24 -14.69 -21.66
N PHE A 139 11.34 -14.95 -22.63
CA PHE A 139 11.71 -15.47 -23.97
C PHE A 139 12.07 -14.33 -24.95
N ASP A 140 13.02 -13.47 -24.63
CA ASP A 140 13.75 -12.73 -25.65
C ASP A 140 14.94 -13.58 -26.15
N GLU A 141 15.30 -13.43 -27.42
CA GLU A 141 16.22 -14.29 -28.21
C GLU A 141 17.63 -14.52 -27.61
N ASP A 142 17.93 -13.92 -26.46
CA ASP A 142 19.24 -14.03 -25.80
C ASP A 142 19.38 -15.22 -24.81
N ARG A 143 18.36 -16.04 -24.65
CA ARG A 143 18.40 -17.18 -23.70
C ARG A 143 19.40 -18.25 -24.07
N GLU A 144 19.76 -18.42 -25.36
CA GLU A 144 20.80 -19.34 -25.80
C GLU A 144 22.22 -18.91 -25.37
N ARG A 145 22.40 -17.61 -24.98
CA ARG A 145 23.70 -17.06 -24.54
C ARG A 145 23.93 -17.08 -23.03
N LEU A 146 22.88 -17.25 -22.25
CA LEU A 146 22.95 -17.25 -20.77
C LEU A 146 22.92 -18.70 -20.29
N GLY A 147 24.07 -19.38 -20.39
CA GLY A 147 24.30 -20.65 -19.71
C GLY A 147 23.87 -20.56 -18.25
N GLU A 148 23.48 -21.72 -17.67
CA GLU A 148 23.01 -21.89 -16.29
C GLU A 148 23.67 -20.91 -15.33
N ARG A 149 23.01 -19.74 -15.07
CA ARG A 149 23.45 -18.85 -14.02
C ARG A 149 22.95 -19.44 -12.71
N GLU A 150 23.88 -19.74 -11.81
CA GLU A 150 23.57 -20.03 -10.42
C GLU A 150 22.71 -18.89 -9.87
N PHE A 151 21.46 -19.21 -9.56
CA PHE A 151 20.55 -18.26 -8.90
C PHE A 151 21.11 -17.94 -7.51
N ASP A 152 21.56 -16.71 -7.32
CA ASP A 152 21.86 -16.23 -5.97
C ASP A 152 20.57 -16.32 -5.14
N GLU A 153 20.56 -17.19 -4.12
CA GLU A 153 19.41 -17.35 -3.22
C GLU A 153 19.04 -16.05 -2.50
N LYS A 154 19.93 -15.06 -2.50
CA LYS A 154 19.71 -13.72 -1.95
C LYS A 154 19.15 -12.73 -2.95
N ALA A 155 19.06 -13.08 -4.24
CA ALA A 155 18.51 -12.18 -5.24
C ALA A 155 17.04 -11.85 -4.93
N PRO A 156 16.65 -10.61 -5.19
CA PRO A 156 15.31 -10.10 -4.96
C PRO A 156 14.26 -10.90 -5.73
N ALA A 157 13.17 -11.24 -5.09
CA ALA A 157 12.09 -11.98 -5.70
C ALA A 157 10.77 -11.20 -5.63
N LEU A 158 10.08 -11.10 -6.78
CA LEU A 158 8.69 -10.75 -6.84
C LEU A 158 7.85 -11.87 -6.21
N THR A 159 6.94 -11.52 -5.29
CA THR A 159 6.02 -12.49 -4.70
C THR A 159 4.63 -12.31 -5.29
N ILE A 160 4.10 -13.36 -5.94
CA ILE A 160 2.75 -13.35 -6.50
C ILE A 160 1.88 -14.36 -5.75
N TYR A 161 0.70 -13.92 -5.32
CA TYR A 161 -0.30 -14.73 -4.63
C TYR A 161 -1.37 -15.17 -5.65
N PRO A 162 -1.36 -16.45 -6.06
CA PRO A 162 -2.27 -16.97 -7.09
C PRO A 162 -3.69 -17.14 -6.55
N SER A 163 -4.67 -17.14 -7.46
CA SER A 163 -6.07 -17.43 -7.17
C SER A 163 -6.62 -16.64 -5.98
N HIS A 164 -6.20 -15.38 -5.88
CA HIS A 164 -6.62 -14.53 -4.76
C HIS A 164 -8.08 -14.08 -4.95
N ARG A 165 -8.91 -14.33 -3.96
CA ARG A 165 -10.36 -14.16 -4.03
C ARG A 165 -10.81 -12.76 -4.47
N THR A 166 -10.21 -11.72 -3.91
CA THR A 166 -10.48 -10.34 -4.32
C THR A 166 -10.02 -10.07 -5.76
N ALA A 167 -8.86 -10.59 -6.15
CA ALA A 167 -8.37 -10.45 -7.52
C ALA A 167 -9.26 -11.21 -8.52
N GLN A 168 -9.85 -12.33 -8.14
CA GLN A 168 -10.83 -13.03 -8.96
C GLN A 168 -12.09 -12.19 -9.16
N LEU A 169 -12.66 -11.65 -8.06
CA LEU A 169 -13.83 -10.77 -8.12
C LEU A 169 -13.57 -9.55 -9.02
N LEU A 170 -12.47 -8.84 -8.75
CA LEU A 170 -12.12 -7.64 -9.50
C LEU A 170 -11.74 -7.95 -10.95
N GLY A 171 -11.09 -9.09 -11.22
CA GLY A 171 -10.76 -9.51 -12.57
C GLY A 171 -12.00 -9.71 -13.43
N TYR A 172 -13.06 -10.36 -12.90
CA TYR A 172 -14.35 -10.47 -13.61
C TYR A 172 -15.00 -9.11 -13.88
N LEU A 173 -14.89 -8.19 -12.92
CA LEU A 173 -15.52 -6.88 -13.03
C LEU A 173 -14.71 -5.93 -13.92
N ASN A 174 -13.40 -6.08 -13.99
CA ASN A 174 -12.54 -5.29 -14.86
C ASN A 174 -12.78 -5.55 -16.35
N GLU A 175 -13.36 -6.69 -16.71
CA GLU A 175 -13.81 -6.96 -18.08
C GLU A 175 -15.00 -6.09 -18.50
N VAL A 176 -15.73 -5.53 -17.54
CA VAL A 176 -16.97 -4.75 -17.75
C VAL A 176 -16.76 -3.27 -17.45
N VAL A 177 -15.91 -2.95 -16.47
CA VAL A 177 -15.71 -1.60 -15.95
C VAL A 177 -14.21 -1.30 -15.88
N ASP A 178 -13.79 -0.24 -16.53
CA ASP A 178 -12.42 0.25 -16.39
C ASP A 178 -12.27 1.00 -15.05
N PHE A 179 -11.49 0.43 -14.14
CA PHE A 179 -11.32 0.97 -12.79
C PHE A 179 -10.56 2.30 -12.75
N LEU A 180 -9.83 2.64 -13.80
CA LEU A 180 -9.08 3.88 -13.90
C LEU A 180 -10.00 5.12 -13.87
N TYR A 181 -11.24 4.97 -14.38
CA TYR A 181 -12.21 6.07 -14.49
C TYR A 181 -13.23 6.11 -13.36
N ILE A 182 -13.06 5.29 -12.29
CA ILE A 182 -13.96 5.30 -11.15
C ILE A 182 -13.66 6.54 -10.27
N PRO A 183 -14.64 7.45 -10.09
CA PRO A 183 -14.46 8.61 -9.22
C PRO A 183 -14.41 8.18 -7.76
N MET A 184 -13.47 8.74 -6.98
CA MET A 184 -13.30 8.42 -5.56
C MET A 184 -14.17 9.27 -4.62
N ASP A 185 -15.11 10.03 -5.15
CA ASP A 185 -16.00 10.94 -4.43
C ASP A 185 -17.49 10.74 -4.76
N ASP A 186 -17.85 9.57 -5.32
CA ASP A 186 -19.23 9.29 -5.72
C ASP A 186 -20.21 9.23 -4.54
N PRO A 187 -21.23 10.10 -4.51
CA PRO A 187 -22.17 10.16 -3.39
C PRO A 187 -23.05 8.91 -3.22
N ALA A 188 -23.29 8.14 -4.31
CA ALA A 188 -24.08 6.92 -4.22
C ALA A 188 -23.30 5.81 -3.52
N THR A 189 -22.01 5.68 -3.85
CA THR A 189 -21.09 4.77 -3.18
C THR A 189 -20.98 5.07 -1.68
N PHE A 190 -20.81 6.35 -1.31
CA PHE A 190 -20.79 6.71 0.11
C PHE A 190 -22.12 6.45 0.81
N ARG A 191 -23.28 6.61 0.14
CA ARG A 191 -24.55 6.19 0.74
C ARG A 191 -24.61 4.69 1.01
N THR A 192 -24.08 3.87 0.12
CA THR A 192 -23.96 2.42 0.33
C THR A 192 -23.08 2.12 1.54
N LEU A 193 -21.86 2.67 1.60
CA LEU A 193 -20.94 2.44 2.71
C LEU A 193 -21.48 2.90 4.07
N LEU A 194 -22.14 4.06 4.10
CA LEU A 194 -22.54 4.71 5.35
C LEU A 194 -23.92 4.28 5.87
N ARG A 195 -24.78 3.73 5.04
CA ARG A 195 -26.20 3.52 5.37
C ARG A 195 -26.76 2.16 4.98
N SER A 196 -26.05 1.37 4.20
CA SER A 196 -26.55 0.04 3.84
C SER A 196 -26.40 -0.92 5.03
N ASP A 197 -27.45 -1.73 5.24
CA ASP A 197 -27.38 -2.85 6.19
C ASP A 197 -26.77 -4.10 5.55
N ASP A 198 -26.50 -4.07 4.24
CA ASP A 198 -25.88 -5.16 3.48
C ASP A 198 -24.61 -4.68 2.76
N LEU A 199 -23.47 -4.99 3.34
CA LEU A 199 -22.15 -4.82 2.76
C LEU A 199 -21.55 -6.15 2.25
N THR A 200 -22.35 -7.19 2.06
CA THR A 200 -21.89 -8.49 1.54
C THR A 200 -21.16 -8.31 0.21
N GLY A 201 -19.95 -8.84 0.13
CA GLY A 201 -19.05 -8.71 -1.03
C GLY A 201 -18.19 -7.44 -1.06
N VAL A 202 -18.46 -6.44 -0.23
CA VAL A 202 -17.55 -5.31 -0.03
C VAL A 202 -16.26 -5.80 0.61
N TYR A 203 -15.13 -5.36 0.10
CA TYR A 203 -13.82 -5.81 0.57
C TYR A 203 -13.65 -5.64 2.09
N GLY A 204 -13.10 -6.65 2.74
CA GLY A 204 -12.86 -6.65 4.19
C GLY A 204 -14.14 -6.75 5.05
N TYR A 205 -15.33 -6.69 4.46
CA TYR A 205 -16.57 -6.89 5.23
C TYR A 205 -16.76 -8.38 5.57
N HIS A 206 -17.02 -8.62 6.84
CA HIS A 206 -17.49 -9.91 7.35
C HIS A 206 -18.56 -9.64 8.42
N PRO A 207 -19.67 -10.41 8.49
CA PRO A 207 -20.73 -10.17 9.47
C PRO A 207 -20.28 -10.14 10.93
N GLU A 208 -19.16 -10.79 11.23
CA GLU A 208 -18.59 -10.87 12.60
C GLU A 208 -17.56 -9.78 12.90
N ASN A 209 -17.17 -8.94 11.91
CA ASN A 209 -16.24 -7.85 12.15
C ASN A 209 -16.94 -6.50 12.30
N ASN A 210 -16.22 -5.52 12.82
CA ASN A 210 -16.76 -4.20 13.13
C ASN A 210 -16.66 -3.20 11.95
N LEU A 211 -16.28 -3.63 10.75
CA LEU A 211 -16.02 -2.72 9.63
C LEU A 211 -17.25 -1.84 9.32
N GLN A 212 -18.44 -2.44 9.28
CA GLN A 212 -19.68 -1.71 9.01
C GLN A 212 -19.94 -0.61 10.05
N GLU A 213 -19.75 -0.91 11.33
CA GLU A 213 -19.92 0.06 12.43
C GLU A 213 -18.96 1.25 12.29
N TYR A 214 -17.70 0.98 11.88
CA TYR A 214 -16.72 2.04 11.62
C TYR A 214 -17.10 2.87 10.39
N LEU A 215 -17.46 2.22 9.29
CA LEU A 215 -17.83 2.91 8.05
C LEU A 215 -19.05 3.82 8.23
N GLN A 216 -20.03 3.44 9.04
CA GLN A 216 -21.19 4.29 9.34
C GLN A 216 -20.83 5.62 10.03
N GLN A 217 -19.60 5.73 10.54
CA GLN A 217 -19.09 6.95 11.16
C GLN A 217 -18.29 7.82 10.18
N ALA A 218 -18.01 7.34 8.97
CA ALA A 218 -17.24 8.08 7.99
C ALA A 218 -17.99 9.31 7.47
N LYS A 219 -17.24 10.33 7.09
CA LYS A 219 -17.75 11.41 6.24
C LYS A 219 -17.64 10.96 4.77
N PRO A 220 -18.42 11.55 3.86
CA PRO A 220 -18.49 11.09 2.47
C PRO A 220 -17.30 11.60 1.62
N TYR A 221 -16.07 11.29 2.05
CA TYR A 221 -14.84 11.50 1.29
C TYR A 221 -13.81 10.43 1.61
N PHE A 222 -12.97 10.11 0.66
CA PHE A 222 -12.11 8.94 0.65
C PHE A 222 -11.10 8.91 1.81
N GLU A 223 -10.45 10.04 2.07
CA GLU A 223 -9.43 10.16 3.12
C GLU A 223 -9.96 9.81 4.51
N ASP A 224 -11.26 9.92 4.70
CA ASP A 224 -11.93 9.61 5.94
C ASP A 224 -12.11 8.10 6.17
N LEU A 225 -12.13 7.31 5.08
CA LEU A 225 -12.20 5.86 5.17
C LEU A 225 -10.89 5.26 5.71
N ILE A 226 -9.73 5.88 5.43
CA ILE A 226 -8.42 5.31 5.76
C ILE A 226 -8.26 5.06 7.26
N PRO A 227 -8.47 6.04 8.18
CA PRO A 227 -8.33 5.79 9.61
C PRO A 227 -9.37 4.80 10.15
N LEU A 228 -10.60 4.82 9.62
CA LEU A 228 -11.66 3.91 10.06
C LEU A 228 -11.39 2.46 9.62
N CYS A 229 -10.92 2.27 8.40
CA CYS A 229 -10.43 0.98 7.94
C CYS A 229 -9.22 0.51 8.75
N THR A 230 -8.33 1.43 9.16
CA THR A 230 -7.19 1.09 10.01
C THR A 230 -7.66 0.57 11.35
N GLU A 231 -8.57 1.26 12.03
CA GLU A 231 -9.12 0.82 13.32
C GLU A 231 -9.82 -0.53 13.23
N SER A 232 -10.63 -0.74 12.19
CA SER A 232 -11.29 -2.03 11.95
C SER A 232 -10.30 -3.18 11.74
N PHE A 233 -9.18 -2.91 11.05
CA PHE A 233 -8.19 -3.92 10.73
C PHE A 233 -7.31 -4.34 11.91
N ILE A 234 -7.04 -3.43 12.85
CA ILE A 234 -6.06 -3.66 13.93
C ILE A 234 -6.71 -4.26 15.19
N GLU A 235 -8.03 -4.35 15.29
CA GLU A 235 -8.76 -4.83 16.47
C GLU A 235 -8.23 -4.24 17.80
N LEU A 236 -8.07 -2.92 17.85
CA LEU A 236 -7.50 -2.26 19.01
C LEU A 236 -8.41 -2.39 20.24
N PRO A 237 -7.85 -2.63 21.45
CA PRO A 237 -8.61 -2.50 22.71
C PRO A 237 -9.17 -1.09 22.95
N THR A 238 -8.74 -0.13 22.15
CA THR A 238 -9.09 1.30 22.21
C THR A 238 -9.85 1.79 20.98
N HIS A 239 -10.46 0.89 20.23
CA HIS A 239 -11.04 1.17 18.91
C HIS A 239 -12.15 2.22 18.86
N TYR A 240 -12.65 2.68 19.95
CA TYR A 240 -13.58 3.83 19.97
C TYR A 240 -12.89 5.19 20.09
N VAL A 241 -11.55 5.22 20.11
CA VAL A 241 -10.85 6.47 20.47
C VAL A 241 -10.83 7.45 19.32
N PHE A 242 -10.51 7.02 18.09
CA PHE A 242 -10.53 7.91 16.94
C PHE A 242 -11.95 8.35 16.60
N SER A 243 -12.86 7.41 16.40
CA SER A 243 -14.26 7.71 16.06
C SER A 243 -14.95 8.54 17.16
N SER A 244 -14.78 8.21 18.44
CA SER A 244 -15.37 8.99 19.52
C SER A 244 -14.70 10.36 19.74
N ARG A 245 -13.37 10.52 19.52
CA ARG A 245 -12.70 11.81 19.61
C ARG A 245 -13.01 12.73 18.46
N ARG A 246 -13.21 12.20 17.27
CA ARG A 246 -13.61 12.96 16.09
C ARG A 246 -14.93 13.72 16.29
N TYR A 247 -15.87 13.12 17.01
CA TYR A 247 -17.14 13.77 17.34
C TYR A 247 -17.06 14.67 18.59
N ASN A 248 -16.10 14.41 19.48
CA ASN A 248 -15.92 15.14 20.75
C ASN A 248 -14.64 16.00 20.75
N ILE A 249 -14.35 16.78 19.76
CA ILE A 249 -13.38 17.86 19.50
C ILE A 249 -12.38 18.25 20.66
N THR A 250 -12.16 17.44 21.65
CA THR A 250 -11.23 17.75 22.75
C THR A 250 -10.03 16.79 22.77
N CYS A 251 -9.07 17.01 21.88
CA CYS A 251 -7.71 16.49 22.10
C CYS A 251 -7.18 17.05 23.43
N LYS A 252 -7.20 16.24 24.47
CA LYS A 252 -6.80 16.67 25.83
C LYS A 252 -5.30 16.79 26.03
N THR A 253 -4.48 16.27 25.11
CA THR A 253 -3.02 16.29 25.21
C THR A 253 -2.46 17.36 24.28
N LYS A 254 -2.01 18.47 24.82
CA LYS A 254 -1.30 19.52 24.06
C LYS A 254 0.16 19.12 23.93
N PHE A 255 0.58 18.90 22.70
CA PHE A 255 1.98 18.73 22.32
C PHE A 255 2.50 19.99 21.62
N ALA A 256 3.77 19.99 21.22
CA ALA A 256 4.31 21.04 20.37
C ALA A 256 3.52 21.07 19.02
N PRO A 257 3.35 22.25 18.41
CA PRO A 257 2.55 22.40 17.18
C PRO A 257 2.94 21.43 16.04
N GLU A 258 4.22 21.12 15.92
CA GLU A 258 4.74 20.21 14.90
C GLU A 258 4.25 18.78 15.12
N ILE A 259 4.11 18.35 16.38
CA ILE A 259 3.60 17.03 16.74
C ILE A 259 2.06 17.00 16.57
N GLU A 260 1.38 18.08 16.92
CA GLU A 260 -0.06 18.20 16.70
C GLU A 260 -0.39 18.17 15.21
N ALA A 261 0.43 18.77 14.36
CA ALA A 261 0.27 18.70 12.92
C ALA A 261 0.37 17.25 12.39
N ILE A 262 1.36 16.46 12.86
CA ILE A 262 1.52 15.05 12.48
C ILE A 262 0.31 14.21 12.92
N LEU A 263 -0.27 14.49 14.08
CA LEU A 263 -1.38 13.72 14.66
C LEU A 263 -2.76 14.27 14.28
N SER A 264 -2.83 15.36 13.51
CA SER A 264 -4.10 16.06 13.22
C SER A 264 -5.09 15.19 12.44
N GLU A 265 -4.64 14.43 11.46
CA GLU A 265 -5.49 13.54 10.65
C GLU A 265 -6.13 12.42 11.46
N THR A 266 -5.54 12.03 12.59
CA THR A 266 -6.00 10.99 13.49
C THR A 266 -6.51 11.52 14.83
N CYS A 267 -6.91 12.81 14.88
CA CYS A 267 -7.45 13.47 16.06
C CYS A 267 -6.56 13.34 17.33
N GLY A 268 -5.24 13.34 17.12
CA GLY A 268 -4.24 13.26 18.21
C GLY A 268 -3.84 11.84 18.60
N GLU A 269 -4.33 10.80 17.92
CA GLU A 269 -3.95 9.40 18.16
C GLU A 269 -2.79 8.97 17.25
N ILE A 270 -2.05 7.93 17.65
CA ILE A 270 -1.01 7.31 16.84
C ILE A 270 -1.61 6.05 16.22
N LEU A 271 -2.11 6.17 15.00
CA LEU A 271 -2.65 5.06 14.21
C LEU A 271 -1.62 4.52 13.20
N TYR A 272 -0.74 5.39 12.69
CA TYR A 272 0.14 5.06 11.58
C TYR A 272 1.60 4.95 11.98
N ASN A 273 2.29 3.99 11.38
CA ASN A 273 3.74 3.86 11.47
C ASN A 273 4.46 5.12 10.99
N GLU A 274 3.91 5.77 9.98
CA GLU A 274 4.38 7.03 9.40
C GLU A 274 4.40 8.15 10.45
N GLN A 275 3.40 8.23 11.30
CA GLN A 275 3.35 9.19 12.42
C GLN A 275 4.45 8.90 13.45
N VAL A 276 4.70 7.64 13.76
CA VAL A 276 5.82 7.24 14.64
C VAL A 276 7.15 7.68 14.03
N CYS A 277 7.36 7.42 12.74
CA CYS A 277 8.58 7.81 12.03
C CYS A 277 8.75 9.34 11.98
N ALA A 278 7.69 10.07 11.60
CA ALA A 278 7.72 11.54 11.56
C ALA A 278 8.05 12.16 12.93
N ILE A 279 7.43 11.66 14.00
CA ILE A 279 7.74 12.10 15.38
C ILE A 279 9.19 11.77 15.75
N ALA A 280 9.70 10.59 15.38
CA ALA A 280 11.09 10.22 15.63
C ALA A 280 12.06 11.16 14.90
N THR A 281 11.77 11.50 13.65
CA THR A 281 12.58 12.44 12.85
C THR A 281 12.64 13.83 13.51
N LEU A 282 11.53 14.34 14.05
CA LEU A 282 11.51 15.61 14.78
C LEU A 282 12.44 15.63 16.01
N VAL A 283 12.69 14.49 16.64
CA VAL A 283 13.63 14.40 17.78
C VAL A 283 15.03 13.95 17.36
N GLY A 284 15.35 14.01 16.05
CA GLY A 284 16.68 13.87 15.49
C GLY A 284 17.07 12.44 15.09
N TYR A 285 16.10 11.57 14.77
CA TYR A 285 16.39 10.29 14.10
C TYR A 285 16.58 10.51 12.60
N SER A 286 17.48 9.74 11.99
CA SER A 286 17.54 9.63 10.53
C SER A 286 16.35 8.79 10.00
N PRO A 287 16.08 8.80 8.68
CA PRO A 287 15.04 7.96 8.10
C PRO A 287 15.14 6.48 8.50
N SER A 288 16.32 5.88 8.37
CA SER A 288 16.55 4.47 8.73
C SER A 288 16.40 4.22 10.24
N GLU A 289 16.92 5.13 11.09
CA GLU A 289 16.75 5.03 12.54
C GLU A 289 15.29 5.15 12.97
N SER A 290 14.50 6.03 12.31
CA SER A 290 13.07 6.22 12.61
C SER A 290 12.26 4.96 12.31
N VAL A 291 12.53 4.31 11.18
CA VAL A 291 11.91 3.04 10.79
C VAL A 291 12.30 1.92 11.76
N GLU A 292 13.56 1.85 12.19
CA GLU A 292 14.00 0.85 13.18
C GLU A 292 13.34 1.09 14.55
N PHE A 293 13.24 2.34 15.00
CA PHE A 293 12.51 2.69 16.22
C PHE A 293 11.03 2.28 16.12
N CYS A 294 10.37 2.52 14.98
CA CYS A 294 9.01 2.06 14.74
C CYS A 294 8.91 0.53 14.87
N LYS A 295 9.85 -0.24 14.30
CA LYS A 295 9.91 -1.70 14.46
C LYS A 295 10.10 -2.14 15.91
N VAL A 296 10.89 -1.40 16.71
CA VAL A 296 11.04 -1.67 18.15
C VAL A 296 9.72 -1.55 18.88
N LEU A 297 8.88 -0.56 18.53
CA LEU A 297 7.56 -0.37 19.13
C LEU A 297 6.57 -1.45 18.65
N THR A 298 6.44 -1.64 17.35
CA THR A 298 5.47 -2.59 16.76
C THR A 298 5.75 -4.04 17.11
N ASN A 299 7.03 -4.41 17.24
CA ASN A 299 7.44 -5.73 17.72
C ASN A 299 7.46 -5.84 19.26
N ARG A 300 7.06 -4.78 19.97
CA ARG A 300 6.98 -4.72 21.44
C ARG A 300 8.28 -5.14 22.15
N LYS A 301 9.43 -4.74 21.61
CA LYS A 301 10.76 -5.03 22.16
C LYS A 301 11.04 -4.15 23.39
N LYS A 302 10.31 -4.38 24.48
CA LYS A 302 10.33 -3.55 25.71
C LYS A 302 11.74 -3.33 26.29
N GLN A 303 12.63 -4.30 26.15
CA GLN A 303 14.03 -4.21 26.61
C GLN A 303 14.82 -3.12 25.87
N GLU A 304 14.42 -2.77 24.65
CA GLU A 304 15.09 -1.77 23.82
C GLU A 304 14.55 -0.35 24.06
N TYR A 305 13.38 -0.18 24.70
CA TYR A 305 12.75 1.14 24.91
C TYR A 305 13.67 2.15 25.63
N ASN A 306 14.49 1.69 26.59
CA ASN A 306 15.39 2.55 27.33
C ASN A 306 16.48 3.18 26.46
N ASN A 307 16.90 2.52 25.38
CA ASN A 307 17.90 3.01 24.43
C ASN A 307 17.40 4.28 23.73
N HIS A 308 16.09 4.40 23.54
CA HIS A 308 15.45 5.52 22.86
C HIS A 308 15.03 6.65 23.80
N ARG A 309 14.82 6.34 25.09
CA ARG A 309 14.29 7.28 26.09
C ARG A 309 15.07 8.60 26.17
N ARG A 310 16.38 8.58 25.97
CA ARG A 310 17.24 9.77 26.07
C ARG A 310 16.93 10.80 24.99
N ARG A 311 16.63 10.37 23.77
CA ARG A 311 16.25 11.29 22.67
C ARG A 311 14.94 12.02 22.96
N PHE A 312 14.03 11.39 23.69
CA PHE A 312 12.74 11.98 24.12
C PHE A 312 12.79 12.68 25.49
N SER A 313 13.98 13.00 26.02
CA SER A 313 14.13 13.59 27.37
C SER A 313 13.32 14.89 27.57
N ARG A 314 13.19 15.70 26.50
CA ARG A 314 12.40 16.94 26.46
C ARG A 314 10.89 16.70 26.24
N HIS A 315 10.50 15.48 25.83
CA HIS A 315 9.15 15.10 25.42
C HIS A 315 8.68 13.82 26.12
N LYS A 316 8.81 13.75 27.46
CA LYS A 316 8.51 12.52 28.24
C LYS A 316 7.07 12.03 28.07
N GLY A 317 6.10 12.94 27.98
CA GLY A 317 4.69 12.57 27.73
C GLY A 317 4.47 11.96 26.37
N LEU A 318 5.16 12.47 25.34
CA LEU A 318 5.13 11.92 23.98
C LEU A 318 5.75 10.52 23.91
N PHE A 319 6.89 10.31 24.59
CA PHE A 319 7.51 8.98 24.64
C PHE A 319 6.61 7.93 25.29
N LYS A 320 5.89 8.31 26.35
CA LYS A 320 4.89 7.44 26.98
C LYS A 320 3.74 7.12 26.02
N LYS A 321 3.26 8.10 25.25
CA LYS A 321 2.22 7.90 24.22
C LYS A 321 2.72 6.95 23.14
N LEU A 322 3.93 7.16 22.61
CA LEU A 322 4.55 6.27 21.61
C LEU A 322 4.67 4.82 22.10
N ILE A 323 5.06 4.59 23.34
CA ILE A 323 5.13 3.23 23.91
C ILE A 323 3.74 2.59 24.03
N ASN A 324 2.72 3.37 24.40
CA ASN A 324 1.39 2.84 24.62
C ASN A 324 0.62 2.58 23.30
N GLU A 325 0.74 3.48 22.34
CA GLU A 325 -0.05 3.49 21.11
C GLU A 325 0.77 3.03 19.89
N GLY A 326 2.03 3.47 19.77
CA GLY A 326 2.89 3.15 18.62
C GLY A 326 3.13 1.64 18.41
N GLY A 327 2.98 0.83 19.46
CA GLY A 327 3.02 -0.63 19.35
C GLY A 327 1.83 -1.26 18.62
N TRP A 328 0.78 -0.48 18.37
CA TRP A 328 -0.42 -0.88 17.62
C TRP A 328 -0.51 -0.18 16.27
N SER A 329 0.40 0.76 16.01
CA SER A 329 0.38 1.49 14.74
C SER A 329 0.56 0.55 13.54
N PHE A 330 -0.05 0.93 12.42
CA PHE A 330 -0.05 0.16 11.19
C PHE A 330 0.43 1.01 10.00
N PRO A 331 0.97 0.44 8.91
CA PRO A 331 1.37 1.23 7.75
C PRO A 331 0.18 1.92 7.09
N LYS A 332 0.19 3.26 7.01
CA LYS A 332 -0.86 4.04 6.32
C LYS A 332 -0.96 3.66 4.85
N ALA A 333 0.18 3.39 4.22
CA ALA A 333 0.24 2.96 2.82
C ALA A 333 -0.60 1.69 2.56
N VAL A 334 -0.56 0.70 3.46
CA VAL A 334 -1.35 -0.53 3.33
C VAL A 334 -2.84 -0.26 3.59
N THR A 335 -3.17 0.56 4.58
CA THR A 335 -4.58 0.87 4.88
C THR A 335 -5.22 1.80 3.86
N ALA A 336 -4.45 2.64 3.19
CA ALA A 336 -4.92 3.44 2.07
C ALA A 336 -5.40 2.55 0.91
N GLU A 337 -4.64 1.52 0.56
CA GLU A 337 -5.09 0.54 -0.43
C GLU A 337 -6.29 -0.28 0.08
N PHE A 338 -6.29 -0.67 1.35
CA PHE A 338 -7.45 -1.34 1.94
C PHE A 338 -8.71 -0.48 1.81
N ALA A 339 -8.65 0.80 2.14
CA ALA A 339 -9.75 1.74 1.99
C ALA A 339 -10.17 1.91 0.52
N ARG A 340 -9.20 1.91 -0.42
CA ARG A 340 -9.48 1.93 -1.86
C ARG A 340 -10.29 0.69 -2.30
N LEU A 341 -9.90 -0.49 -1.85
CA LEU A 341 -10.61 -1.74 -2.18
C LEU A 341 -12.01 -1.78 -1.56
N VAL A 342 -12.17 -1.27 -0.33
CA VAL A 342 -13.50 -1.09 0.30
C VAL A 342 -14.36 -0.17 -0.56
N TYR A 343 -13.84 0.98 -0.96
CA TYR A 343 -14.57 1.94 -1.78
C TYR A 343 -14.88 1.37 -3.17
N LEU A 344 -13.89 0.79 -3.85
CA LEU A 344 -14.02 0.22 -5.19
C LEU A 344 -15.11 -0.86 -5.24
N THR A 345 -15.06 -1.81 -4.31
CA THR A 345 -16.06 -2.89 -4.26
C THR A 345 -17.46 -2.39 -3.90
N ALA A 346 -17.57 -1.35 -3.08
CA ALA A 346 -18.85 -0.68 -2.81
C ALA A 346 -19.37 0.08 -4.03
N TYR A 347 -18.50 0.75 -4.79
CA TYR A 347 -18.85 1.41 -6.04
C TYR A 347 -19.41 0.39 -7.06
N LEU A 348 -18.69 -0.70 -7.26
CA LEU A 348 -19.10 -1.76 -8.19
C LEU A 348 -20.43 -2.39 -7.77
N LYS A 349 -20.62 -2.66 -6.48
CA LYS A 349 -21.90 -3.14 -5.93
C LYS A 349 -23.04 -2.14 -6.16
N THR A 350 -22.76 -0.84 -6.06
CA THR A 350 -23.76 0.23 -6.18
C THR A 350 -24.19 0.47 -7.61
N HIS A 351 -23.24 0.51 -8.54
CA HIS A 351 -23.47 0.92 -9.92
C HIS A 351 -23.62 -0.25 -10.90
N PHE A 352 -23.09 -1.44 -10.54
CA PHE A 352 -23.10 -2.65 -11.35
C PHE A 352 -23.59 -3.87 -10.52
N PRO A 353 -24.78 -3.80 -9.89
CA PRO A 353 -25.23 -4.81 -8.93
C PRO A 353 -25.41 -6.20 -9.53
N GLU A 354 -25.83 -6.30 -10.79
CA GLU A 354 -26.02 -7.58 -11.46
C GLU A 354 -24.69 -8.26 -11.78
N GLU A 355 -23.74 -7.50 -12.35
CA GLU A 355 -22.38 -7.96 -12.66
C GLU A 355 -21.63 -8.32 -11.39
N PHE A 356 -21.75 -7.47 -10.36
CA PHE A 356 -21.15 -7.70 -9.06
C PHE A 356 -21.66 -9.01 -8.41
N THR A 357 -22.98 -9.24 -8.43
CA THR A 357 -23.58 -10.46 -7.89
C THR A 357 -23.12 -11.69 -8.67
N ARG A 358 -23.08 -11.59 -10.00
CA ARG A 358 -22.60 -12.68 -10.87
C ARG A 358 -21.14 -13.02 -10.58
N ALA A 359 -20.26 -12.01 -10.50
CA ALA A 359 -18.86 -12.20 -10.18
C ALA A 359 -18.65 -12.81 -8.78
N ALA A 360 -19.40 -12.33 -7.78
CA ALA A 360 -19.35 -12.87 -6.42
C ALA A 360 -19.76 -14.35 -6.35
N LEU A 361 -20.79 -14.74 -7.12
CA LEU A 361 -21.20 -16.13 -7.21
C LEU A 361 -20.15 -17.02 -7.91
N CYS A 362 -19.51 -16.52 -8.99
CA CYS A 362 -18.44 -17.24 -9.66
C CYS A 362 -17.26 -17.51 -8.71
N VAL A 363 -16.87 -16.51 -7.88
CA VAL A 363 -15.81 -16.65 -6.90
C VAL A 363 -16.20 -17.63 -5.78
N ALA A 364 -17.46 -17.60 -5.31
CA ALA A 364 -17.92 -18.51 -4.26
C ALA A 364 -17.91 -19.98 -4.71
N VAL A 365 -18.32 -20.24 -5.96
CA VAL A 365 -18.32 -21.62 -6.53
C VAL A 365 -16.91 -22.15 -6.77
N SER A 366 -15.93 -21.27 -7.06
CA SER A 366 -14.55 -21.71 -7.28
C SER A 366 -13.83 -22.20 -6.02
N ASP A 367 -14.37 -21.93 -4.83
CA ASP A 367 -13.82 -22.41 -3.55
C ASP A 367 -14.28 -23.85 -3.19
N ASP A 368 -15.29 -24.42 -3.88
CA ASP A 368 -15.82 -25.75 -3.63
C ASP A 368 -15.16 -26.85 -4.49
N PHE A 369 -14.14 -26.51 -5.29
CA PHE A 369 -13.29 -27.40 -6.09
C PHE A 369 -11.81 -27.16 -5.79
#